data_10f1c899003174dd11d2e7c479a8e926
#
_entry.id   10f1c899003174dd11d2e7c479a8e926
#
_cell.length_a   1.000
_cell.length_b   1.000
_cell.length_c   1.000
_cell.angle_alpha   90.00
_cell.angle_beta   90.00
_cell.angle_gamma   90.00
#
_symmetry.space_group_name_H-M   'P 1'
#
loop_
_entity.id
_entity.type
_entity.pdbx_description
1 polymer ?
#
loop_
_entity_poly.entity_id
_entity_poly.type
_entity_poly.pdbx_seq_one_letter_code
_entity_poly.pdbx_strand_id
1 'polypeptide(L)'
;VANGTFDLGSELVTNGDFATNSDWSLSSDFSITNGKLHCLSTGSYQFAAQGSVFVVGKTYKVTFDIVEHNSGNIRVRPSGQSPFGTFNAVGTYTQYFTATNSTLIIERNDACDLFVDNISVKEISTWTTFGTGVNIASGVFTSDGTSGNFDNILVGVTTETWDTNEYYEVTFDVPSYTSGNFKLNNSTHNITSAISASGSYKVYFKPSNANTVIGVQNSGTPFKGTIDNISAKQVDPNDRWNLGTGWVIENGKAVF
;
A
#
# COMPACT_ATOMS: atom_id res chain seq x y z
N VAL A 1 8.66 -6.12 -9.31
CA VAL A 1 8.34 -5.22 -8.19
C VAL A 1 7.30 -5.92 -7.34
N ALA A 2 7.53 -5.99 -6.03
CA ALA A 2 6.47 -6.39 -5.14
C ALA A 2 5.36 -5.33 -5.20
N ASN A 3 4.15 -5.77 -5.53
CA ASN A 3 2.94 -4.94 -5.51
C ASN A 3 2.98 -3.68 -6.39
N GLY A 4 3.18 -3.88 -7.67
CA GLY A 4 3.17 -2.79 -8.67
C GLY A 4 1.81 -2.15 -8.91
N THR A 5 0.73 -2.80 -8.45
CA THR A 5 -0.63 -2.26 -8.47
C THR A 5 -0.95 -1.41 -7.25
N PHE A 6 0.02 -1.15 -6.37
CA PHE A 6 -0.19 -0.58 -5.03
C PHE A 6 -1.25 -1.36 -4.24
N ASP A 7 -1.48 -2.63 -4.62
CA ASP A 7 -2.42 -3.52 -3.93
C ASP A 7 -1.97 -3.77 -2.49
N LEU A 8 -2.92 -4.11 -1.69
CA LEU A 8 -2.72 -4.39 -0.29
C LEU A 8 -2.07 -5.77 -0.12
N GLY A 9 -1.22 -5.89 0.88
CA GLY A 9 -0.70 -7.17 1.36
C GLY A 9 -1.82 -8.13 1.79
N SER A 10 -1.44 -9.32 2.25
CA SER A 10 -2.40 -10.28 2.84
C SER A 10 -3.11 -9.66 4.04
N GLU A 11 -4.28 -10.21 4.37
CA GLU A 11 -4.99 -9.86 5.60
C GLU A 11 -4.15 -10.16 6.84
N LEU A 12 -4.09 -9.23 7.78
CA LEU A 12 -3.29 -9.31 9.00
C LEU A 12 -4.14 -9.47 10.26
N VAL A 13 -5.43 -9.17 10.19
CA VAL A 13 -6.38 -9.38 11.27
C VAL A 13 -6.93 -10.79 11.20
N THR A 14 -6.93 -11.48 12.31
CA THR A 14 -7.63 -12.74 12.47
C THR A 14 -9.01 -12.48 13.04
N ASN A 15 -10.05 -13.19 12.54
CA ASN A 15 -11.42 -13.03 13.00
C ASN A 15 -11.90 -11.55 12.95
N GLY A 16 -11.63 -10.89 11.82
CA GLY A 16 -12.04 -9.49 11.61
C GLY A 16 -13.53 -9.32 11.34
N ASP A 17 -14.23 -10.40 11.03
CA ASP A 17 -15.68 -10.52 10.89
C ASP A 17 -16.36 -10.91 12.22
N PHE A 18 -15.60 -11.04 13.32
CA PHE A 18 -16.06 -11.40 14.65
C PHE A 18 -16.97 -12.64 14.69
N ALA A 19 -16.79 -13.56 13.75
CA ALA A 19 -17.59 -14.79 13.65
C ALA A 19 -17.47 -15.70 14.89
N THR A 20 -16.33 -15.59 15.59
CA THR A 20 -16.05 -16.35 16.80
C THR A 20 -15.65 -15.42 17.96
N ASN A 21 -15.86 -15.88 19.19
CA ASN A 21 -15.40 -15.17 20.39
C ASN A 21 -13.94 -15.54 20.70
N SER A 22 -13.04 -15.28 19.76
CA SER A 22 -11.61 -15.58 19.84
C SER A 22 -10.76 -14.47 19.23
N ASP A 23 -9.44 -14.57 19.41
CA ASP A 23 -8.41 -13.74 18.76
C ASP A 23 -8.36 -12.27 19.19
N TRP A 24 -9.33 -11.80 19.96
CA TRP A 24 -9.40 -10.45 20.49
C TRP A 24 -9.34 -10.42 22.00
N SER A 25 -8.49 -9.57 22.55
CA SER A 25 -8.47 -9.24 23.98
C SER A 25 -9.50 -8.14 24.23
N LEU A 26 -10.56 -8.47 24.95
CA LEU A 26 -11.68 -7.56 25.23
C LEU A 26 -11.61 -7.04 26.66
N SER A 27 -11.80 -5.76 26.86
CA SER A 27 -12.08 -5.19 28.18
C SER A 27 -13.57 -5.44 28.57
N SER A 28 -13.91 -5.26 29.85
CA SER A 28 -15.14 -5.75 30.47
C SER A 28 -16.44 -5.33 29.78
N ASP A 29 -16.45 -4.15 29.17
CA ASP A 29 -17.66 -3.58 28.56
C ASP A 29 -17.75 -3.87 27.05
N PHE A 30 -16.72 -4.53 26.48
CA PHE A 30 -16.72 -4.93 25.08
C PHE A 30 -16.97 -6.42 24.96
N SER A 31 -17.75 -6.84 23.98
CA SER A 31 -18.10 -8.23 23.76
C SER A 31 -18.26 -8.55 22.27
N ILE A 32 -18.00 -9.80 21.89
CA ILE A 32 -18.37 -10.31 20.56
C ILE A 32 -19.73 -10.99 20.71
N THR A 33 -20.72 -10.48 20.00
CA THR A 33 -22.12 -10.94 20.09
C THR A 33 -22.72 -10.96 18.69
N ASN A 34 -23.34 -12.08 18.32
CA ASN A 34 -23.99 -12.26 17.01
C ASN A 34 -23.10 -11.95 15.81
N GLY A 35 -21.80 -12.34 15.88
CA GLY A 35 -20.85 -12.10 14.82
C GLY A 35 -20.46 -10.62 14.66
N LYS A 36 -20.49 -9.83 15.72
CA LYS A 36 -20.13 -8.39 15.71
C LYS A 36 -19.42 -8.03 17.01
N LEU A 37 -18.53 -7.06 16.96
CA LEU A 37 -17.96 -6.46 18.16
C LEU A 37 -18.92 -5.39 18.71
N HIS A 38 -19.52 -5.65 19.86
CA HIS A 38 -20.31 -4.67 20.60
C HIS A 38 -19.39 -3.79 21.47
N CYS A 39 -19.31 -2.54 21.12
CA CYS A 39 -18.58 -1.51 21.85
C CYS A 39 -19.55 -0.78 22.76
N LEU A 40 -19.79 -1.33 23.95
CA LEU A 40 -20.62 -0.73 24.98
C LEU A 40 -19.73 -0.18 26.10
N SER A 41 -19.83 1.09 26.41
CA SER A 41 -19.05 1.66 27.51
C SER A 41 -19.71 2.91 28.05
N THR A 42 -19.90 2.96 29.36
CA THR A 42 -20.50 4.11 30.07
C THR A 42 -19.49 4.91 30.90
N GLY A 43 -18.30 4.37 31.14
CA GLY A 43 -17.36 4.92 32.10
C GLY A 43 -15.93 5.02 31.62
N SER A 44 -15.09 4.12 32.14
CA SER A 44 -13.64 4.13 31.95
C SER A 44 -13.20 3.78 30.54
N TYR A 45 -11.90 3.93 30.26
CA TYR A 45 -11.26 3.48 29.02
C TYR A 45 -11.53 2.00 28.77
N GLN A 46 -12.11 1.67 27.64
CA GLN A 46 -12.46 0.32 27.21
C GLN A 46 -12.02 0.11 25.77
N PHE A 47 -11.62 -1.11 25.44
CA PHE A 47 -11.07 -1.44 24.12
C PHE A 47 -11.23 -2.93 23.77
N ALA A 48 -11.13 -3.22 22.49
CA ALA A 48 -10.78 -4.52 21.93
C ALA A 48 -9.39 -4.43 21.30
N ALA A 49 -8.55 -5.42 21.49
CA ALA A 49 -7.18 -5.41 20.99
C ALA A 49 -6.78 -6.74 20.34
N GLN A 50 -5.98 -6.62 19.27
CA GLN A 50 -5.29 -7.76 18.67
C GLN A 50 -3.81 -7.43 18.52
N GLY A 51 -2.96 -8.27 19.14
CA GLY A 51 -1.51 -8.09 19.12
C GLY A 51 -0.87 -8.58 17.83
N SER A 52 0.34 -8.10 17.55
CA SER A 52 1.16 -8.54 16.40
C SER A 52 0.54 -8.31 15.01
N VAL A 53 -0.40 -7.36 14.91
CA VAL A 53 -1.03 -6.97 13.63
C VAL A 53 -0.09 -6.12 12.79
N PHE A 54 0.66 -5.22 13.44
CA PHE A 54 1.52 -4.28 12.73
C PHE A 54 3.01 -4.57 12.94
N VAL A 55 3.81 -4.21 11.95
CA VAL A 55 5.25 -4.01 12.06
C VAL A 55 5.51 -2.52 12.15
N VAL A 56 6.21 -2.08 13.21
CA VAL A 56 6.52 -0.67 13.44
C VAL A 56 7.31 -0.09 12.24
N GLY A 57 6.91 1.09 11.78
CA GLY A 57 7.51 1.79 10.66
C GLY A 57 6.92 1.45 9.28
N LYS A 58 6.06 0.44 9.17
CA LYS A 58 5.34 0.12 7.94
C LYS A 58 4.00 0.82 7.86
N THR A 59 3.50 1.02 6.65
CA THR A 59 2.22 1.70 6.38
C THR A 59 1.12 0.67 6.10
N TYR A 60 -0.06 0.95 6.60
CA TYR A 60 -1.23 0.07 6.52
C TYR A 60 -2.47 0.79 6.08
N LYS A 61 -3.33 0.06 5.36
CA LYS A 61 -4.74 0.38 5.17
C LYS A 61 -5.53 -0.40 6.20
N VAL A 62 -6.37 0.31 6.94
CA VAL A 62 -7.36 -0.28 7.85
C VAL A 62 -8.74 0.07 7.35
N THR A 63 -9.60 -0.92 7.19
CA THR A 63 -11.02 -0.73 6.89
C THR A 63 -11.85 -1.40 7.97
N PHE A 64 -13.02 -0.86 8.26
CA PHE A 64 -13.99 -1.44 9.18
C PHE A 64 -15.37 -0.85 8.94
N ASP A 65 -16.38 -1.55 9.39
CA ASP A 65 -17.77 -1.10 9.35
C ASP A 65 -18.27 -0.75 10.75
N ILE A 66 -18.98 0.36 10.90
CA ILE A 66 -19.92 0.55 11.99
C ILE A 66 -21.29 0.13 11.44
N VAL A 67 -21.81 -0.99 11.93
CA VAL A 67 -23.04 -1.59 11.39
C VAL A 67 -24.28 -1.21 12.18
N GLU A 68 -24.11 -0.79 13.43
CA GLU A 68 -25.17 -0.24 14.29
C GLU A 68 -24.56 0.88 15.15
N HIS A 69 -25.30 1.98 15.36
CA HIS A 69 -24.84 3.11 16.14
C HIS A 69 -26.01 3.69 16.95
N ASN A 70 -25.95 3.57 18.27
CA ASN A 70 -26.93 4.12 19.21
C ASN A 70 -26.39 5.41 19.86
N SER A 71 -25.11 5.44 20.22
CA SER A 71 -24.49 6.63 20.83
C SER A 71 -22.96 6.59 20.81
N GLY A 72 -22.34 7.76 21.03
CA GLY A 72 -20.93 7.93 21.26
C GLY A 72 -20.06 7.74 20.03
N ASN A 73 -18.78 7.48 20.26
CA ASN A 73 -17.81 7.26 19.18
C ASN A 73 -16.62 6.39 19.62
N ILE A 74 -15.97 5.80 18.62
CA ILE A 74 -14.77 4.97 18.77
C ILE A 74 -13.61 5.55 17.99
N ARG A 75 -12.41 5.01 18.28
CA ARG A 75 -11.18 5.15 17.50
C ARG A 75 -10.67 3.77 17.12
N VAL A 76 -10.05 3.69 15.95
CA VAL A 76 -9.35 2.50 15.48
C VAL A 76 -7.92 2.91 15.15
N ARG A 77 -6.90 2.30 15.80
CA ARG A 77 -5.52 2.77 15.68
C ARG A 77 -4.50 1.76 16.22
N PRO A 78 -3.20 1.89 15.93
CA PRO A 78 -2.16 1.26 16.73
C PRO A 78 -2.17 1.76 18.18
N SER A 79 -1.94 0.87 19.14
CA SER A 79 -1.93 1.20 20.56
C SER A 79 -0.96 2.33 20.87
N GLY A 80 -1.41 3.34 21.63
CA GLY A 80 -0.59 4.48 22.03
C GLY A 80 -0.31 5.52 20.94
N GLN A 81 -0.71 5.27 19.68
CA GLN A 81 -0.55 6.25 18.60
C GLN A 81 -1.64 7.33 18.66
N SER A 82 -1.32 8.56 18.28
CA SER A 82 -2.33 9.63 18.20
C SER A 82 -3.47 9.22 17.26
N PRO A 83 -4.73 9.51 17.61
CA PRO A 83 -5.87 9.11 16.81
C PRO A 83 -5.90 9.85 15.48
N PHE A 84 -6.31 9.15 14.42
CA PHE A 84 -6.55 9.71 13.08
C PHE A 84 -7.99 10.19 12.88
N GLY A 85 -8.84 10.03 13.88
CA GLY A 85 -10.25 10.43 13.85
C GLY A 85 -11.08 9.68 14.89
N THR A 86 -12.29 10.11 15.01
CA THR A 86 -13.36 9.43 15.78
C THR A 86 -14.49 9.09 14.84
N PHE A 87 -15.15 7.95 15.08
CA PHE A 87 -16.19 7.41 14.21
C PHE A 87 -17.48 7.25 15.01
N ASN A 88 -18.56 7.88 14.54
CA ASN A 88 -19.81 8.06 15.26
C ASN A 88 -21.07 7.89 14.39
N ALA A 89 -20.98 7.17 13.31
CA ALA A 89 -22.13 6.90 12.44
C ALA A 89 -22.00 5.52 11.78
N VAL A 90 -23.11 4.96 11.34
CA VAL A 90 -23.14 3.75 10.52
C VAL A 90 -22.45 4.03 9.18
N GLY A 91 -21.57 3.13 8.74
CA GLY A 91 -20.87 3.24 7.47
C GLY A 91 -19.58 2.43 7.42
N THR A 92 -18.97 2.35 6.24
CA THR A 92 -17.66 1.77 6.01
C THR A 92 -16.60 2.85 6.08
N TYR A 93 -15.58 2.62 6.88
CA TYR A 93 -14.49 3.56 7.11
C TYR A 93 -13.16 3.01 6.61
N THR A 94 -12.32 3.90 6.15
CA THR A 94 -10.96 3.58 5.70
C THR A 94 -9.97 4.57 6.31
N GLN A 95 -8.87 4.04 6.85
CA GLN A 95 -7.76 4.81 7.38
C GLN A 95 -6.44 4.31 6.81
N TYR A 96 -5.47 5.22 6.70
CA TYR A 96 -4.10 4.92 6.30
C TYR A 96 -3.16 5.54 7.34
N PHE A 97 -2.18 4.75 7.80
CA PHE A 97 -1.18 5.25 8.75
C PHE A 97 0.09 4.40 8.75
N THR A 98 1.19 5.01 9.17
CA THR A 98 2.43 4.28 9.50
C THR A 98 2.37 3.89 10.97
N ALA A 99 2.53 2.60 11.26
CA ALA A 99 2.38 2.06 12.60
C ALA A 99 3.55 2.44 13.52
N THR A 100 3.24 2.87 14.72
CA THR A 100 4.21 3.14 15.81
C THR A 100 4.18 2.07 16.90
N ASN A 101 3.24 1.12 16.82
CA ASN A 101 3.07 0.00 17.74
C ASN A 101 2.55 -1.23 16.97
N SER A 102 2.80 -2.43 17.47
CA SER A 102 2.39 -3.68 16.81
C SER A 102 0.94 -4.08 17.07
N THR A 103 0.26 -3.48 18.04
CA THR A 103 -1.09 -3.86 18.50
C THR A 103 -2.14 -2.97 17.87
N LEU A 104 -3.12 -3.57 17.20
CA LEU A 104 -4.36 -2.91 16.78
C LEU A 104 -5.29 -2.77 17.96
N ILE A 105 -5.87 -1.57 18.14
CA ILE A 105 -6.94 -1.36 19.12
C ILE A 105 -8.15 -0.68 18.48
N ILE A 106 -9.32 -1.12 18.91
CA ILE A 106 -10.62 -0.46 18.74
C ILE A 106 -10.99 0.01 20.12
N GLU A 107 -11.02 1.32 20.34
CA GLU A 107 -11.25 1.87 21.67
C GLU A 107 -12.39 2.89 21.67
N ARG A 108 -13.07 3.01 22.80
CA ARG A 108 -13.98 4.12 23.02
C ARG A 108 -13.21 5.45 23.06
N ASN A 109 -13.79 6.48 22.49
CA ASN A 109 -13.34 7.85 22.73
C ASN A 109 -14.23 8.55 23.80
N ASP A 110 -15.55 8.32 23.70
CA ASP A 110 -16.55 8.75 24.66
C ASP A 110 -17.42 7.56 25.08
N ALA A 111 -18.34 7.76 26.05
CA ALA A 111 -19.35 6.74 26.33
C ALA A 111 -20.06 6.36 25.03
N CYS A 112 -20.12 5.08 24.73
CA CYS A 112 -20.60 4.60 23.43
C CYS A 112 -21.45 3.35 23.55
N ASP A 113 -22.33 3.18 22.58
CA ASP A 113 -23.10 1.97 22.31
C ASP A 113 -23.22 1.83 20.79
N LEU A 114 -22.39 0.98 20.20
CA LEU A 114 -22.34 0.74 18.77
C LEU A 114 -21.73 -0.64 18.46
N PHE A 115 -21.90 -1.09 17.22
CA PHE A 115 -21.38 -2.37 16.75
C PHE A 115 -20.43 -2.17 15.58
N VAL A 116 -19.28 -2.85 15.66
CA VAL A 116 -18.24 -2.88 14.63
C VAL A 116 -18.17 -4.27 14.00
N ASP A 117 -17.90 -4.29 12.70
CA ASP A 117 -17.74 -5.51 11.91
C ASP A 117 -16.72 -5.32 10.80
N ASN A 118 -16.34 -6.43 10.13
CA ASN A 118 -15.52 -6.44 8.91
C ASN A 118 -14.22 -5.63 9.02
N ILE A 119 -13.54 -5.70 10.16
CA ILE A 119 -12.25 -5.04 10.30
C ILE A 119 -11.17 -5.80 9.51
N SER A 120 -10.47 -5.07 8.68
CA SER A 120 -9.39 -5.56 7.82
C SER A 120 -8.18 -4.66 7.95
N VAL A 121 -7.01 -5.26 8.06
CA VAL A 121 -5.72 -4.56 8.04
C VAL A 121 -4.83 -5.20 7.00
N LYS A 122 -4.35 -4.40 6.08
CA LYS A 122 -3.41 -4.85 5.05
C LYS A 122 -2.23 -3.90 4.97
N GLU A 123 -1.03 -4.46 4.89
CA GLU A 123 0.16 -3.65 4.66
C GLU A 123 0.04 -3.00 3.28
N ILE A 124 0.23 -1.69 3.24
CA ILE A 124 0.46 -0.97 1.99
C ILE A 124 1.93 -1.18 1.69
N SER A 125 2.20 -1.87 0.61
CA SER A 125 3.53 -2.35 0.26
C SER A 125 4.63 -1.28 0.30
N THR A 126 5.82 -1.73 0.12
CA THR A 126 7.17 -1.19 -0.06
C THR A 126 7.33 0.16 -0.79
N TRP A 127 6.25 0.89 -1.01
CA TRP A 127 6.26 2.22 -1.63
C TRP A 127 6.18 3.32 -0.58
N THR A 128 7.12 4.26 -0.66
CA THR A 128 7.18 5.44 0.21
C THR A 128 6.95 6.69 -0.63
N THR A 129 6.01 7.53 -0.21
CA THR A 129 5.78 8.84 -0.82
C THR A 129 6.70 9.88 -0.21
N PHE A 130 7.18 10.83 -1.03
CA PHE A 130 8.04 11.93 -0.63
C PHE A 130 7.50 13.25 -1.18
N GLY A 131 7.69 14.34 -0.42
CA GLY A 131 7.22 15.66 -0.82
C GLY A 131 5.80 15.99 -0.40
N THR A 132 5.29 17.12 -0.86
CA THR A 132 3.94 17.62 -0.58
C THR A 132 2.98 17.21 -1.69
N GLY A 133 1.69 17.06 -1.36
CA GLY A 133 0.64 16.80 -2.35
C GLY A 133 0.70 15.43 -3.02
N VAL A 134 1.35 14.45 -2.40
CA VAL A 134 1.45 13.08 -2.90
C VAL A 134 0.82 12.10 -1.92
N ASN A 135 0.15 11.10 -2.44
CA ASN A 135 -0.56 10.11 -1.63
C ASN A 135 -0.67 8.77 -2.37
N ILE A 136 -0.78 7.69 -1.59
CA ILE A 136 -1.22 6.37 -2.08
C ILE A 136 -2.56 6.10 -1.41
N ALA A 137 -3.62 6.04 -2.18
CA ALA A 137 -4.96 5.76 -1.69
C ALA A 137 -5.71 4.89 -2.69
N SER A 138 -6.48 3.93 -2.17
CA SER A 138 -7.28 3.01 -3.00
C SER A 138 -6.48 2.26 -4.06
N GLY A 139 -5.22 1.90 -3.74
CA GLY A 139 -4.36 1.16 -4.65
C GLY A 139 -3.73 1.99 -5.77
N VAL A 140 -3.82 3.31 -5.72
CA VAL A 140 -3.30 4.21 -6.75
C VAL A 140 -2.41 5.29 -6.14
N PHE A 141 -1.27 5.58 -6.75
CA PHE A 141 -0.46 6.74 -6.42
C PHE A 141 -1.06 7.99 -7.07
N THR A 142 -1.16 9.07 -6.30
CA THR A 142 -1.69 10.37 -6.76
C THR A 142 -0.70 11.48 -6.42
N SER A 143 -0.49 12.41 -7.34
CA SER A 143 0.23 13.66 -7.12
C SER A 143 -0.64 14.84 -7.57
N ASP A 144 -0.70 15.89 -6.75
CA ASP A 144 -1.44 17.15 -7.04
C ASP A 144 -0.58 18.21 -7.72
N GLY A 145 0.71 17.94 -7.95
CA GLY A 145 1.65 18.83 -8.62
C GLY A 145 2.28 19.88 -7.71
N THR A 146 2.21 19.74 -6.39
CA THR A 146 2.80 20.71 -5.44
C THR A 146 4.19 20.33 -4.92
N SER A 147 4.70 19.13 -5.26
CA SER A 147 6.07 18.73 -4.97
C SER A 147 7.10 19.53 -5.77
N GLY A 148 8.37 19.50 -5.35
CA GLY A 148 9.45 20.17 -6.08
C GLY A 148 9.72 19.59 -7.49
N ASN A 149 10.34 20.40 -8.34
CA ASN A 149 10.52 20.13 -9.76
C ASN A 149 11.32 18.86 -10.10
N PHE A 150 12.22 18.43 -9.21
CA PHE A 150 13.08 17.26 -9.39
C PHE A 150 13.02 16.31 -8.19
N ASP A 151 11.97 16.43 -7.37
CA ASP A 151 11.82 15.57 -6.22
C ASP A 151 11.48 14.14 -6.65
N ASN A 152 12.04 13.17 -5.93
CA ASN A 152 11.45 11.84 -5.92
C ASN A 152 10.12 11.95 -5.18
N ILE A 153 9.04 11.58 -5.85
CA ILE A 153 7.69 11.67 -5.29
C ILE A 153 7.17 10.33 -4.82
N LEU A 154 7.76 9.25 -5.30
CA LEU A 154 7.43 7.89 -4.93
C LEU A 154 8.68 7.02 -5.06
N VAL A 155 8.97 6.22 -4.06
CA VAL A 155 10.07 5.24 -4.10
C VAL A 155 9.57 3.90 -3.61
N GLY A 156 9.78 2.87 -4.41
CA GLY A 156 9.50 1.49 -4.08
C GLY A 156 10.78 0.66 -3.99
N VAL A 157 10.67 -0.50 -3.36
CA VAL A 157 11.74 -1.49 -3.28
C VAL A 157 11.35 -2.70 -4.12
N THR A 158 12.25 -3.14 -4.99
CA THR A 158 12.09 -4.39 -5.73
C THR A 158 12.33 -5.59 -4.80
N THR A 159 11.68 -6.71 -5.09
CA THR A 159 11.89 -7.95 -4.30
C THR A 159 13.29 -8.49 -4.42
N GLU A 160 13.96 -8.17 -5.52
CA GLU A 160 15.30 -8.62 -5.84
C GLU A 160 16.19 -7.45 -6.25
N THR A 161 17.47 -7.59 -6.04
CA THR A 161 18.47 -6.63 -6.51
C THR A 161 18.52 -6.66 -8.04
N TRP A 162 18.58 -5.48 -8.67
CA TRP A 162 18.79 -5.36 -10.10
C TRP A 162 20.13 -6.00 -10.51
N ASP A 163 20.09 -6.96 -11.42
CA ASP A 163 21.29 -7.50 -12.02
C ASP A 163 21.74 -6.61 -13.19
N THR A 164 22.96 -6.09 -13.11
CA THR A 164 23.52 -5.19 -14.14
C THR A 164 23.84 -5.88 -15.46
N ASN A 165 23.83 -7.22 -15.50
CA ASN A 165 24.03 -7.98 -16.72
C ASN A 165 22.74 -8.25 -17.49
N GLU A 166 21.58 -8.10 -16.83
CA GLU A 166 20.29 -8.50 -17.34
C GLU A 166 19.46 -7.30 -17.81
N TYR A 167 18.49 -7.57 -18.68
CA TYR A 167 17.46 -6.60 -19.09
C TYR A 167 16.18 -6.85 -18.32
N TYR A 168 15.47 -5.77 -18.07
CA TYR A 168 14.17 -5.79 -17.41
C TYR A 168 13.11 -5.14 -18.29
N GLU A 169 11.93 -5.75 -18.36
CA GLU A 169 10.72 -5.14 -18.86
C GLU A 169 10.07 -4.38 -17.69
N VAL A 170 9.91 -3.08 -17.83
CA VAL A 170 9.22 -2.22 -16.87
C VAL A 170 7.93 -1.75 -17.50
N THR A 171 6.81 -2.03 -16.84
CA THR A 171 5.48 -1.58 -17.25
C THR A 171 4.86 -0.72 -16.16
N PHE A 172 4.03 0.22 -16.51
CA PHE A 172 3.23 1.04 -15.60
C PHE A 172 2.09 1.71 -16.36
N ASP A 173 1.08 2.13 -15.61
CA ASP A 173 -0.06 2.89 -16.13
C ASP A 173 -0.05 4.32 -15.59
N VAL A 174 -0.53 5.26 -16.39
CA VAL A 174 -0.90 6.62 -16.00
C VAL A 174 -2.39 6.79 -16.26
N PRO A 175 -3.27 6.36 -15.32
CA PRO A 175 -4.72 6.41 -15.50
C PRO A 175 -5.25 7.83 -15.69
N SER A 176 -4.63 8.81 -15.04
CA SER A 176 -5.00 10.22 -15.14
C SER A 176 -3.76 11.09 -15.25
N TYR A 177 -3.80 12.05 -16.19
CA TYR A 177 -2.77 13.06 -16.39
C TYR A 177 -3.43 14.43 -16.48
N THR A 178 -2.91 15.40 -15.73
CA THR A 178 -3.37 16.79 -15.77
C THR A 178 -2.28 17.73 -16.28
N SER A 179 -1.06 17.63 -15.73
CA SER A 179 0.06 18.50 -16.09
C SER A 179 1.41 17.98 -15.58
N GLY A 180 2.49 18.64 -15.98
CA GLY A 180 3.84 18.33 -15.55
C GLY A 180 4.41 17.06 -16.19
N ASN A 181 5.51 16.57 -15.66
CA ASN A 181 6.11 15.34 -16.16
C ASN A 181 6.92 14.62 -15.05
N PHE A 182 7.06 13.32 -15.22
CA PHE A 182 7.87 12.48 -14.37
C PHE A 182 8.69 11.50 -15.19
N LYS A 183 9.63 10.85 -14.55
CA LYS A 183 10.37 9.70 -15.07
C LYS A 183 10.45 8.61 -13.99
N LEU A 184 10.55 7.37 -14.42
CA LEU A 184 10.98 6.28 -13.56
C LEU A 184 12.50 6.24 -13.50
N ASN A 185 13.05 5.91 -12.34
CA ASN A 185 14.48 5.74 -12.12
C ASN A 185 14.77 4.55 -11.18
N ASN A 186 16.02 4.10 -11.16
CA ASN A 186 16.52 3.12 -10.19
C ASN A 186 17.54 3.76 -9.24
N SER A 187 17.17 4.89 -8.61
CA SER A 187 18.00 5.75 -7.79
C SER A 187 18.92 6.71 -8.59
N THR A 188 19.82 6.24 -9.40
CA THR A 188 20.83 7.06 -10.09
C THR A 188 20.64 7.14 -11.61
N HIS A 189 19.87 6.21 -12.18
CA HIS A 189 19.68 6.12 -13.63
C HIS A 189 18.20 6.15 -13.99
N ASN A 190 17.88 6.86 -15.08
CA ASN A 190 16.54 6.91 -15.60
C ASN A 190 16.17 5.60 -16.28
N ILE A 191 15.03 5.03 -15.91
CA ILE A 191 14.40 3.90 -16.58
C ILE A 191 13.63 4.40 -17.80
N THR A 192 12.97 5.56 -17.68
CA THR A 192 12.21 6.20 -18.79
C THR A 192 12.77 7.57 -19.15
N SER A 193 12.45 8.05 -20.33
CA SER A 193 12.39 9.50 -20.62
C SER A 193 11.23 10.13 -19.85
N ALA A 194 11.08 11.45 -19.95
CA ALA A 194 9.98 12.16 -19.30
C ALA A 194 8.62 11.72 -19.87
N ILE A 195 7.69 11.39 -18.98
CA ILE A 195 6.32 11.00 -19.27
C ILE A 195 5.41 12.20 -18.99
N SER A 196 4.57 12.55 -19.96
CA SER A 196 3.69 13.72 -19.92
C SER A 196 2.31 13.46 -20.56
N ALA A 197 1.82 12.23 -20.47
CA ALA A 197 0.50 11.84 -20.95
C ALA A 197 -0.06 10.68 -20.15
N SER A 198 -1.39 10.50 -20.21
CA SER A 198 -2.03 9.26 -19.74
C SER A 198 -1.78 8.12 -20.72
N GLY A 199 -1.81 6.88 -20.22
CA GLY A 199 -1.64 5.67 -21.02
C GLY A 199 -0.96 4.54 -20.26
N SER A 200 -0.82 3.39 -20.95
CA SER A 200 -0.04 2.25 -20.47
C SER A 200 1.32 2.26 -21.14
N TYR A 201 2.35 2.10 -20.36
CA TYR A 201 3.75 2.22 -20.81
C TYR A 201 4.48 0.91 -20.61
N LYS A 202 5.38 0.62 -21.56
CA LYS A 202 6.30 -0.51 -21.53
C LYS A 202 7.66 -0.04 -22.01
N VAL A 203 8.68 -0.27 -21.20
CA VAL A 203 10.08 0.05 -21.54
C VAL A 203 10.99 -1.11 -21.18
N TYR A 204 12.10 -1.22 -21.89
CA TYR A 204 13.18 -2.16 -21.61
C TYR A 204 14.35 -1.40 -21.07
N PHE A 205 14.88 -1.87 -19.96
CA PHE A 205 15.90 -1.19 -19.20
C PHE A 205 17.00 -2.17 -18.77
N LYS A 206 18.26 -1.78 -18.97
CA LYS A 206 19.41 -2.49 -18.41
C LYS A 206 19.98 -1.65 -17.27
N PRO A 207 19.97 -2.16 -16.04
CA PRO A 207 20.52 -1.45 -14.89
C PRO A 207 22.01 -1.22 -15.02
N SER A 208 22.51 -0.08 -14.58
CA SER A 208 23.94 0.22 -14.48
C SER A 208 24.48 0.11 -13.06
N ASN A 209 23.59 -0.11 -12.09
CA ASN A 209 23.96 -0.36 -10.69
C ASN A 209 23.05 -1.44 -10.09
N ALA A 210 23.63 -2.20 -9.15
CA ALA A 210 22.93 -3.22 -8.38
C ALA A 210 22.32 -2.57 -7.14
N ASN A 211 21.01 -2.35 -7.14
CA ASN A 211 20.23 -1.89 -5.99
C ASN A 211 18.83 -2.49 -6.03
N THR A 212 17.98 -2.14 -5.08
CA THR A 212 16.61 -2.64 -4.99
C THR A 212 15.57 -1.53 -5.17
N VAL A 213 15.95 -0.40 -5.77
CA VAL A 213 15.10 0.80 -5.84
C VAL A 213 14.46 0.95 -7.21
N ILE A 214 13.19 1.27 -7.22
CA ILE A 214 12.48 1.87 -8.35
C ILE A 214 11.76 3.13 -7.85
N GLY A 215 11.93 4.25 -8.52
CA GLY A 215 11.38 5.53 -8.09
C GLY A 215 10.62 6.25 -9.20
N VAL A 216 9.70 7.11 -8.79
CA VAL A 216 9.07 8.12 -9.62
C VAL A 216 9.63 9.48 -9.22
N GLN A 217 10.21 10.19 -10.16
CA GLN A 217 10.80 11.51 -9.95
C GLN A 217 10.16 12.54 -10.89
N ASN A 218 9.81 13.70 -10.36
CA ASN A 218 9.45 14.84 -11.19
C ASN A 218 10.60 15.19 -12.14
N SER A 219 10.29 15.57 -13.37
CA SER A 219 11.29 15.86 -14.42
C SER A 219 11.13 17.25 -14.99
N GLY A 220 11.34 18.28 -14.16
CA GLY A 220 11.11 19.70 -14.48
C GLY A 220 9.83 20.20 -13.84
N THR A 221 8.74 20.35 -14.58
CA THR A 221 7.45 20.74 -14.00
C THR A 221 6.85 19.57 -13.19
N PRO A 222 6.40 19.79 -11.94
CA PRO A 222 5.85 18.74 -11.11
C PRO A 222 4.66 18.03 -11.74
N PHE A 223 4.70 16.71 -11.69
CA PHE A 223 3.63 15.86 -12.22
C PHE A 223 2.35 16.01 -11.39
N LYS A 224 1.23 16.17 -12.09
CA LYS A 224 -0.11 16.13 -11.53
C LYS A 224 -0.93 15.07 -12.25
N GLY A 225 -1.35 14.04 -11.51
CA GLY A 225 -2.06 12.89 -12.06
C GLY A 225 -1.95 11.67 -11.17
N THR A 226 -2.19 10.50 -11.75
CA THR A 226 -2.14 9.20 -11.05
C THR A 226 -1.21 8.23 -11.77
N ILE A 227 -0.57 7.36 -11.02
CA ILE A 227 0.27 6.27 -11.53
C ILE A 227 -0.17 4.97 -10.86
N ASP A 228 -0.17 3.88 -11.62
CA ASP A 228 -0.57 2.55 -11.15
C ASP A 228 0.21 1.45 -11.88
N ASN A 229 0.04 0.19 -11.43
CA ASN A 229 0.52 -1.01 -12.10
C ASN A 229 2.03 -1.03 -12.42
N ILE A 230 2.88 -0.41 -11.58
CA ILE A 230 4.32 -0.44 -11.80
C ILE A 230 4.84 -1.87 -11.60
N SER A 231 5.35 -2.47 -12.64
CA SER A 231 5.93 -3.80 -12.64
C SER A 231 7.31 -3.79 -13.27
N ALA A 232 8.23 -4.54 -12.70
CA ALA A 232 9.52 -4.80 -13.30
C ALA A 232 9.80 -6.31 -13.25
N LYS A 233 10.08 -6.89 -14.40
CA LYS A 233 10.40 -8.31 -14.57
C LYS A 233 11.70 -8.44 -15.34
N GLN A 234 12.57 -9.33 -14.89
CA GLN A 234 13.73 -9.71 -15.69
C GLN A 234 13.25 -10.29 -17.02
N VAL A 235 13.87 -9.87 -18.10
CA VAL A 235 13.55 -10.39 -19.42
C VAL A 235 14.28 -11.72 -19.56
N ASP A 236 13.53 -12.81 -19.52
CA ASP A 236 14.04 -14.11 -19.92
C ASP A 236 14.25 -14.10 -21.44
N PRO A 237 15.47 -14.29 -21.93
CA PRO A 237 15.74 -14.42 -23.37
C PRO A 237 14.88 -15.51 -24.03
N ASN A 238 14.48 -16.53 -23.28
CA ASN A 238 13.68 -17.64 -23.75
C ASN A 238 12.19 -17.29 -23.97
N ASP A 239 11.65 -16.32 -23.25
CA ASP A 239 10.22 -15.94 -23.33
C ASP A 239 9.80 -15.39 -24.71
N ARG A 240 10.76 -14.98 -25.53
CA ARG A 240 10.52 -14.34 -26.84
C ARG A 240 10.69 -15.27 -28.02
N TRP A 241 11.21 -16.48 -27.81
CA TRP A 241 11.53 -17.41 -28.87
C TRP A 241 10.85 -18.75 -28.61
N ASN A 242 10.02 -19.18 -29.56
CA ASN A 242 9.61 -20.59 -29.62
C ASN A 242 10.77 -21.38 -30.19
N LEU A 243 11.58 -21.94 -29.31
CA LEU A 243 12.72 -22.75 -29.71
C LEU A 243 12.23 -24.13 -30.17
N GLY A 244 12.69 -24.56 -31.35
CA GLY A 244 12.51 -25.92 -31.79
C GLY A 244 13.35 -26.91 -30.94
N THR A 245 13.05 -28.21 -31.09
CA THR A 245 13.78 -29.26 -30.39
C THR A 245 15.30 -29.15 -30.66
N GLY A 246 16.10 -29.16 -29.62
CA GLY A 246 17.57 -29.06 -29.69
C GLY A 246 18.14 -27.64 -29.69
N TRP A 247 17.28 -26.62 -29.70
CA TRP A 247 17.74 -25.24 -29.56
C TRP A 247 17.64 -24.78 -28.11
N VAL A 248 18.68 -24.09 -27.65
CA VAL A 248 18.73 -23.41 -26.34
C VAL A 248 19.25 -21.99 -26.52
N ILE A 249 18.96 -21.10 -25.58
CA ILE A 249 19.59 -19.78 -25.53
C ILE A 249 20.70 -19.81 -24.49
N GLU A 250 21.91 -19.61 -24.94
CA GLU A 250 23.09 -19.49 -24.10
C GLU A 250 23.84 -18.19 -24.41
N ASN A 251 24.17 -17.42 -23.37
CA ASN A 251 24.87 -16.13 -23.49
C ASN A 251 24.21 -15.16 -24.49
N GLY A 252 22.84 -15.13 -24.53
CA GLY A 252 22.08 -14.27 -25.41
C GLY A 252 22.10 -14.69 -26.89
N LYS A 253 22.48 -15.93 -27.19
CA LYS A 253 22.50 -16.50 -28.54
C LYS A 253 21.71 -17.81 -28.58
N ALA A 254 20.96 -18.00 -29.66
CA ALA A 254 20.37 -19.30 -29.93
C ALA A 254 21.47 -20.29 -30.37
N VAL A 255 21.55 -21.42 -29.69
CA VAL A 255 22.49 -22.50 -29.94
C VAL A 255 21.74 -23.79 -30.21
N PHE A 256 22.19 -24.57 -31.20
CA PHE A 256 21.62 -25.87 -31.56
C PHE A 256 22.49 -27.00 -31.00
#